data_de2bfe3fe5ebbf7f0ac1b32621e4cb32
#
_entry.id   de2bfe3fe5ebbf7f0ac1b32621e4cb32
#
_cell.length_a   1.000
_cell.length_b   1.000
_cell.length_c   1.000
_cell.angle_alpha   90.00
_cell.angle_beta   90.00
_cell.angle_gamma   90.00
#
_symmetry.space_group_name_H-M   'P 1'
#
loop_
_entity.id
_entity.type
_entity.pdbx_description
1 polymer ?
#
loop_
_entity_poly.entity_id
_entity_poly.type
_entity_poly.pdbx_seq_one_letter_code
_entity_poly.pdbx_strand_id
1 'polypeptide(L)'
;TFARNWGMCGWISCTSGFSDYQLTLDRELKKNLRKLNNRIADAGRVSVSIVTSDNAEPSHFQRFVRLEHSGWKGNRGASICSSGLTLNFYRVLTSRLQDLGWLEWHFMEIDGKDIAAQLAVRTGSTLSLVKTAFDENYRRFAPGKLLFEQTLKRAFEAPEIERVNCLGYGELYRPWNLSTQRFVEVHFIRKGIAGSLFRHFPLHLKTIRRGNTDNISDVPATGE
;
A
#
# COMPACT_ATOMS: atom_id res chain seq x y z
N THR A 1 24.39 15.45 2.61
CA THR A 1 23.12 14.82 3.05
C THR A 1 22.22 15.92 3.60
N PHE A 2 20.97 15.96 3.21
CA PHE A 2 19.95 16.79 3.85
C PHE A 2 18.67 15.96 4.00
N ALA A 3 17.87 16.30 4.99
CA ALA A 3 16.58 15.65 5.24
C ALA A 3 15.46 16.69 5.12
N ARG A 4 14.33 16.27 4.60
CA ARG A 4 13.11 17.07 4.48
C ARG A 4 11.94 16.29 5.10
N ASN A 5 11.08 16.96 5.85
CA ASN A 5 9.81 16.38 6.27
C ASN A 5 8.96 16.13 5.04
N TRP A 6 8.51 14.87 4.85
CA TRP A 6 7.82 14.49 3.62
C TRP A 6 6.36 14.11 3.85
N GLY A 7 6.05 13.49 4.97
CA GLY A 7 4.68 13.08 5.23
C GLY A 7 4.49 12.28 6.49
N MET A 8 3.33 11.68 6.57
CA MET A 8 2.95 10.77 7.64
C MET A 8 2.69 9.39 7.06
N CYS A 9 3.12 8.35 7.76
CA CYS A 9 2.69 6.98 7.52
C CYS A 9 1.84 6.48 8.69
N GLY A 10 0.86 5.66 8.36
CA GLY A 10 0.03 4.97 9.34
C GLY A 10 0.49 3.54 9.56
N TRP A 11 0.36 3.05 10.77
CA TRP A 11 0.62 1.65 11.10
C TRP A 11 -0.37 1.13 12.15
N ILE A 12 -0.55 -0.19 12.18
CA ILE A 12 -1.43 -0.89 13.11
C ILE A 12 -0.58 -1.89 13.88
N SER A 13 -0.69 -1.91 15.22
CA SER A 13 -0.14 -2.97 16.05
C SER A 13 -1.04 -4.21 15.96
N CYS A 14 -0.43 -5.36 15.74
CA CYS A 14 -1.11 -6.67 15.68
C CYS A 14 -0.79 -7.54 16.91
N THR A 15 -0.33 -6.94 18.00
CA THR A 15 0.07 -7.66 19.24
C THR A 15 -1.11 -8.04 20.13
N SER A 16 -2.32 -7.53 19.86
CA SER A 16 -3.58 -7.93 20.49
C SER A 16 -4.40 -8.83 19.57
N GLY A 17 -5.56 -9.27 20.03
CA GLY A 17 -6.51 -9.99 19.17
C GLY A 17 -7.17 -9.10 18.11
N PHE A 18 -7.50 -9.66 16.93
CA PHE A 18 -8.23 -8.91 15.91
C PHE A 18 -9.58 -8.39 16.41
N SER A 19 -10.27 -9.17 17.25
CA SER A 19 -11.54 -8.77 17.87
C SER A 19 -11.38 -7.53 18.73
N ASP A 20 -10.30 -7.44 19.51
CA ASP A 20 -10.02 -6.27 20.36
C ASP A 20 -9.72 -5.04 19.51
N TYR A 21 -8.92 -5.21 18.46
CA TYR A 21 -8.69 -4.14 17.51
C TYR A 21 -9.98 -3.68 16.83
N GLN A 22 -10.88 -4.61 16.44
CA GLN A 22 -12.18 -4.25 15.86
C GLN A 22 -13.04 -3.40 16.79
N LEU A 23 -12.93 -3.57 18.11
CA LEU A 23 -13.65 -2.73 19.06
C LEU A 23 -13.23 -1.26 19.00
N THR A 24 -11.97 -1.00 18.64
CA THR A 24 -11.42 0.36 18.51
C THR A 24 -11.87 1.09 17.24
N LEU A 25 -12.38 0.35 16.23
CA LEU A 25 -12.81 0.92 14.97
C LEU A 25 -14.14 1.68 15.11
N ASP A 26 -14.26 2.76 14.33
CA ASP A 26 -15.49 3.53 14.24
C ASP A 26 -16.70 2.67 13.84
N ARG A 27 -17.87 2.97 14.44
CA ARG A 27 -19.13 2.27 14.17
C ARG A 27 -19.52 2.34 12.69
N GLU A 28 -19.31 3.47 12.05
CA GLU A 28 -19.64 3.66 10.63
C GLU A 28 -18.74 2.83 9.74
N LEU A 29 -17.43 2.73 10.05
CA LEU A 29 -16.54 1.84 9.33
C LEU A 29 -17.01 0.38 9.43
N LYS A 30 -17.31 -0.11 10.65
CA LYS A 30 -17.79 -1.48 10.88
C LYS A 30 -19.08 -1.78 10.12
N LYS A 31 -20.05 -0.85 10.15
CA LYS A 31 -21.30 -0.96 9.40
C LYS A 31 -21.07 -0.99 7.89
N ASN A 32 -20.16 -0.13 7.40
CA ASN A 32 -19.82 -0.07 5.98
C ASN A 32 -19.14 -1.37 5.51
N LEU A 33 -18.15 -1.88 6.25
CA LEU A 33 -17.46 -3.13 5.92
C LEU A 33 -18.46 -4.30 5.84
N ARG A 34 -19.36 -4.44 6.83
CA ARG A 34 -20.40 -5.46 6.79
C ARG A 34 -21.30 -5.34 5.56
N LYS A 35 -21.72 -4.11 5.21
CA LYS A 35 -22.53 -3.87 4.01
C LYS A 35 -21.78 -4.21 2.72
N LEU A 36 -20.50 -3.88 2.63
CA LEU A 36 -19.66 -4.18 1.47
C LEU A 36 -19.43 -5.69 1.33
N ASN A 37 -19.12 -6.39 2.44
CA ASN A 37 -18.94 -7.84 2.44
C ASN A 37 -20.23 -8.58 1.99
N ASN A 38 -21.40 -8.18 2.49
CA ASN A 38 -22.66 -8.78 2.04
C ASN A 38 -22.89 -8.52 0.55
N ARG A 39 -22.73 -7.27 0.12
CA ARG A 39 -22.94 -6.87 -1.29
C ARG A 39 -22.02 -7.60 -2.26
N ILE A 40 -20.76 -7.83 -1.90
CA ILE A 40 -19.82 -8.53 -2.79
C ILE A 40 -20.11 -10.02 -2.82
N ALA A 41 -20.54 -10.63 -1.69
CA ALA A 41 -20.97 -12.02 -1.62
C ALA A 41 -22.20 -12.31 -2.47
N ASP A 42 -23.14 -11.34 -2.56
CA ASP A 42 -24.33 -11.44 -3.44
C ASP A 42 -23.96 -11.36 -4.94
N ALA A 43 -22.78 -10.82 -5.26
CA ALA A 43 -22.34 -10.63 -6.64
C ALA A 43 -21.57 -11.83 -7.23
N GLY A 44 -21.11 -12.77 -6.41
CA GLY A 44 -20.38 -13.95 -6.84
C GLY A 44 -19.54 -14.58 -5.73
N ARG A 45 -18.85 -15.66 -6.06
CA ARG A 45 -17.96 -16.35 -5.11
C ARG A 45 -16.66 -15.57 -4.91
N VAL A 46 -16.52 -14.99 -3.74
CA VAL A 46 -15.32 -14.24 -3.35
C VAL A 46 -14.26 -15.19 -2.78
N SER A 47 -13.02 -15.04 -3.21
CA SER A 47 -11.85 -15.70 -2.63
C SER A 47 -10.73 -14.70 -2.39
N VAL A 48 -9.93 -14.98 -1.35
CA VAL A 48 -8.71 -14.22 -1.05
C VAL A 48 -7.56 -15.20 -0.96
N SER A 49 -6.48 -14.89 -1.67
CA SER A 49 -5.26 -15.68 -1.62
C SER A 49 -4.08 -14.80 -1.21
N ILE A 50 -3.23 -15.37 -0.36
CA ILE A 50 -1.96 -14.77 0.06
C ILE A 50 -0.85 -15.69 -0.39
N VAL A 51 0.05 -15.14 -1.20
CA VAL A 51 1.18 -15.87 -1.78
C VAL A 51 2.46 -15.29 -1.20
N THR A 52 3.16 -16.09 -0.41
CA THR A 52 4.46 -15.74 0.15
C THR A 52 5.60 -16.07 -0.82
N SER A 53 6.81 -15.63 -0.50
CA SER A 53 8.00 -15.86 -1.32
C SER A 53 8.18 -17.31 -1.78
N ASP A 54 7.87 -18.28 -0.90
CA ASP A 54 8.07 -19.72 -1.18
C ASP A 54 7.17 -20.24 -2.31
N ASN A 55 6.01 -19.61 -2.50
CA ASN A 55 5.01 -20.00 -3.51
C ASN A 55 4.83 -18.93 -4.60
N ALA A 56 5.66 -17.86 -4.57
CA ALA A 56 5.54 -16.80 -5.55
C ALA A 56 6.09 -17.24 -6.91
N GLU A 57 5.32 -16.98 -7.96
CA GLU A 57 5.67 -17.24 -9.36
C GLU A 57 5.67 -15.95 -10.16
N PRO A 58 6.37 -15.88 -11.30
CA PRO A 58 6.34 -14.72 -12.18
C PRO A 58 4.94 -14.31 -12.63
N SER A 59 4.00 -15.27 -12.66
CA SER A 59 2.59 -15.05 -12.96
C SER A 59 1.92 -14.09 -11.99
N HIS A 60 2.26 -14.10 -10.70
CA HIS A 60 1.69 -13.22 -9.67
C HIS A 60 2.08 -11.75 -9.91
N PHE A 61 3.35 -11.50 -10.29
CA PHE A 61 3.75 -10.15 -10.71
C PHE A 61 2.94 -9.67 -11.91
N GLN A 62 2.74 -10.55 -12.91
CA GLN A 62 1.98 -10.21 -14.10
C GLN A 62 0.49 -9.95 -13.79
N ARG A 63 -0.12 -10.74 -12.89
CA ARG A 63 -1.50 -10.52 -12.40
C ARG A 63 -1.63 -9.14 -11.78
N PHE A 64 -0.73 -8.80 -10.85
CA PHE A 64 -0.71 -7.50 -10.19
C PHE A 64 -0.57 -6.34 -11.18
N VAL A 65 0.39 -6.44 -12.10
CA VAL A 65 0.67 -5.40 -13.10
C VAL A 65 -0.51 -5.18 -14.05
N ARG A 66 -1.16 -6.28 -14.52
CA ARG A 66 -2.38 -6.18 -15.34
C ARG A 66 -3.50 -5.44 -14.61
N LEU A 67 -3.75 -5.81 -13.37
CA LEU A 67 -4.80 -5.19 -12.55
C LEU A 67 -4.49 -3.71 -12.29
N GLU A 68 -3.25 -3.37 -11.96
CA GLU A 68 -2.83 -1.99 -11.71
C GLU A 68 -2.91 -1.11 -12.97
N HIS A 69 -2.64 -1.71 -14.14
CA HIS A 69 -2.75 -1.01 -15.42
C HIS A 69 -4.20 -0.80 -15.86
N SER A 70 -5.10 -1.75 -15.58
CA SER A 70 -6.53 -1.63 -15.92
C SER A 70 -7.27 -0.55 -15.13
N GLY A 71 -6.69 -0.09 -14.01
CA GLY A 71 -7.29 0.94 -13.15
C GLY A 71 -6.98 2.38 -13.60
N TRP A 72 -7.40 3.34 -12.80
CA TRP A 72 -7.19 4.78 -13.04
C TRP A 72 -5.73 5.18 -13.29
N LYS A 73 -4.78 4.41 -12.74
CA LYS A 73 -3.33 4.65 -12.92
C LYS A 73 -2.89 4.40 -14.36
N GLY A 74 -3.45 3.38 -15.01
CA GLY A 74 -3.20 3.12 -16.43
C GLY A 74 -3.72 4.27 -17.29
N ASN A 75 -4.95 4.72 -17.05
CA ASN A 75 -5.59 5.82 -17.77
C ASN A 75 -4.83 7.16 -17.63
N ARG A 76 -4.09 7.35 -16.53
CA ARG A 76 -3.27 8.56 -16.27
C ARG A 76 -1.79 8.40 -16.61
N GLY A 77 -1.38 7.29 -17.21
CA GLY A 77 0.03 7.02 -17.51
C GLY A 77 0.91 6.89 -16.26
N ALA A 78 0.32 6.54 -15.10
CA ALA A 78 1.00 6.44 -13.81
C ALA A 78 1.13 4.99 -13.31
N SER A 79 0.75 4.01 -14.14
CA SER A 79 0.89 2.59 -13.82
C SER A 79 2.35 2.13 -13.94
N ILE A 80 2.63 0.96 -13.35
CA ILE A 80 3.94 0.31 -13.48
C ILE A 80 4.31 0.10 -14.96
N CYS A 81 3.34 -0.23 -15.81
CA CYS A 81 3.55 -0.42 -17.26
C CYS A 81 3.77 0.86 -18.05
N SER A 82 3.51 2.03 -17.49
CA SER A 82 3.61 3.30 -18.22
C SER A 82 5.06 3.67 -18.57
N SER A 83 6.04 3.01 -17.98
CA SER A 83 7.46 3.22 -18.26
C SER A 83 8.21 1.89 -18.18
N GLY A 84 9.01 1.58 -19.19
CA GLY A 84 9.88 0.40 -19.17
C GLY A 84 10.85 0.38 -17.99
N LEU A 85 11.34 1.55 -17.57
CA LEU A 85 12.19 1.68 -16.39
C LEU A 85 11.44 1.31 -15.11
N THR A 86 10.20 1.81 -14.95
CA THR A 86 9.37 1.50 -13.78
C THR A 86 9.00 0.01 -13.75
N LEU A 87 8.63 -0.55 -14.89
CA LEU A 87 8.31 -1.98 -15.00
C LEU A 87 9.52 -2.84 -14.64
N ASN A 88 10.70 -2.52 -15.17
CA ASN A 88 11.92 -3.25 -14.85
C ASN A 88 12.32 -3.11 -13.39
N PHE A 89 12.18 -1.90 -12.82
CA PHE A 89 12.43 -1.67 -11.38
C PHE A 89 11.58 -2.59 -10.51
N TYR A 90 10.25 -2.64 -10.73
CA TYR A 90 9.37 -3.50 -9.93
C TYR A 90 9.61 -4.98 -10.18
N ARG A 91 9.97 -5.38 -11.40
CA ARG A 91 10.35 -6.78 -11.69
C ARG A 91 11.58 -7.20 -10.90
N VAL A 92 12.63 -6.39 -10.94
CA VAL A 92 13.88 -6.67 -10.17
C VAL A 92 13.61 -6.60 -8.67
N LEU A 93 12.86 -5.61 -8.19
CA LEU A 93 12.51 -5.47 -6.79
C LEU A 93 11.78 -6.71 -6.27
N THR A 94 10.73 -7.15 -6.95
CA THR A 94 9.92 -8.30 -6.49
C THR A 94 10.71 -9.60 -6.56
N SER A 95 11.57 -9.79 -7.56
CA SER A 95 12.48 -10.94 -7.60
C SER A 95 13.44 -10.95 -6.40
N ARG A 96 14.05 -9.80 -6.08
CA ARG A 96 14.95 -9.70 -4.92
C ARG A 96 14.25 -9.90 -3.59
N LEU A 97 13.03 -9.37 -3.46
CA LEU A 97 12.22 -9.58 -2.26
C LEU A 97 11.84 -11.06 -2.10
N GLN A 98 11.58 -11.76 -3.20
CA GLN A 98 11.33 -13.20 -3.20
C GLN A 98 12.57 -13.98 -2.76
N ASP A 99 13.75 -13.67 -3.33
CA ASP A 99 15.03 -14.31 -2.95
C ASP A 99 15.34 -14.14 -1.45
N LEU A 100 14.90 -13.02 -0.85
CA LEU A 100 15.09 -12.73 0.58
C LEU A 100 13.98 -13.32 1.49
N GLY A 101 12.96 -13.95 0.94
CA GLY A 101 11.83 -14.45 1.71
C GLY A 101 10.89 -13.37 2.24
N TRP A 102 10.90 -12.17 1.65
CA TRP A 102 10.18 -11.00 2.16
C TRP A 102 8.96 -10.62 1.34
N LEU A 103 8.75 -11.24 0.18
CA LEU A 103 7.65 -10.92 -0.74
C LEU A 103 6.34 -11.55 -0.27
N GLU A 104 5.27 -10.76 -0.27
CA GLU A 104 3.90 -11.25 -0.18
C GLU A 104 3.02 -10.59 -1.26
N TRP A 105 2.21 -11.42 -1.94
CA TRP A 105 1.14 -10.98 -2.81
C TRP A 105 -0.20 -11.32 -2.18
N HIS A 106 -1.09 -10.35 -2.10
CA HIS A 106 -2.46 -10.58 -1.67
C HIS A 106 -3.39 -10.32 -2.86
N PHE A 107 -4.25 -11.26 -3.17
CA PHE A 107 -5.24 -11.12 -4.24
C PHE A 107 -6.63 -11.36 -3.70
N MET A 108 -7.60 -10.59 -4.21
CA MET A 108 -9.03 -10.82 -4.01
C MET A 108 -9.66 -11.06 -5.37
N GLU A 109 -10.40 -12.13 -5.47
CA GLU A 109 -11.08 -12.58 -6.69
C GLU A 109 -12.58 -12.68 -6.47
N ILE A 110 -13.33 -12.50 -7.56
CA ILE A 110 -14.73 -12.85 -7.67
C ILE A 110 -14.90 -13.76 -8.88
N ASP A 111 -15.45 -14.96 -8.68
CA ASP A 111 -15.62 -15.99 -9.71
C ASP A 111 -14.32 -16.26 -10.51
N GLY A 112 -13.16 -16.27 -9.82
CA GLY A 112 -11.85 -16.52 -10.41
C GLY A 112 -11.23 -15.32 -11.16
N LYS A 113 -11.87 -14.14 -11.13
CA LYS A 113 -11.33 -12.92 -11.70
C LYS A 113 -10.73 -12.03 -10.60
N ASP A 114 -9.48 -11.58 -10.79
CA ASP A 114 -8.81 -10.62 -9.91
C ASP A 114 -9.58 -9.29 -9.88
N ILE A 115 -9.99 -8.83 -8.69
CA ILE A 115 -10.67 -7.55 -8.49
C ILE A 115 -9.90 -6.58 -7.60
N ALA A 116 -9.00 -7.10 -6.74
CA ALA A 116 -8.02 -6.31 -6.01
C ALA A 116 -6.74 -7.10 -5.80
N ALA A 117 -5.62 -6.40 -5.74
CA ALA A 117 -4.33 -6.98 -5.42
C ALA A 117 -3.47 -6.02 -4.60
N GLN A 118 -2.57 -6.59 -3.80
CA GLN A 118 -1.66 -5.84 -2.94
C GLN A 118 -0.28 -6.47 -2.99
N LEU A 119 0.73 -5.64 -3.24
CA LEU A 119 2.13 -5.96 -3.03
C LEU A 119 2.50 -5.58 -1.61
N ALA A 120 2.92 -6.55 -0.82
CA ALA A 120 3.39 -6.37 0.53
C ALA A 120 4.82 -6.90 0.71
N VAL A 121 5.52 -6.39 1.70
CA VAL A 121 6.89 -6.78 2.06
C VAL A 121 6.93 -7.05 3.55
N ARG A 122 7.33 -8.25 3.93
CA ARG A 122 7.49 -8.65 5.33
C ARG A 122 8.98 -8.63 5.71
N THR A 123 9.33 -7.72 6.60
CA THR A 123 10.70 -7.61 7.16
C THR A 123 10.64 -7.73 8.67
N GLY A 124 11.27 -8.75 9.22
CA GLY A 124 11.10 -9.08 10.63
C GLY A 124 9.62 -9.29 10.97
N SER A 125 9.13 -8.63 12.01
CA SER A 125 7.74 -8.69 12.43
C SER A 125 6.83 -7.60 11.80
N THR A 126 7.31 -6.89 10.77
CA THR A 126 6.53 -5.82 10.10
C THR A 126 6.12 -6.22 8.69
N LEU A 127 4.82 -6.15 8.39
CA LEU A 127 4.24 -6.26 7.07
C LEU A 127 3.99 -4.87 6.51
N SER A 128 4.73 -4.47 5.48
CA SER A 128 4.64 -3.17 4.81
C SER A 128 3.85 -3.26 3.51
N LEU A 129 2.81 -2.44 3.35
CA LEU A 129 1.92 -2.44 2.19
C LEU A 129 2.43 -1.46 1.13
N VAL A 130 3.14 -1.98 0.14
CA VAL A 130 3.88 -1.17 -0.85
C VAL A 130 2.96 -0.59 -1.92
N LYS A 131 2.07 -1.40 -2.45
CA LYS A 131 1.11 -0.97 -3.50
C LYS A 131 -0.18 -1.75 -3.41
N THR A 132 -1.28 -1.05 -3.67
CA THR A 132 -2.62 -1.64 -3.83
C THR A 132 -3.18 -1.26 -5.19
N ALA A 133 -3.80 -2.22 -5.86
CA ALA A 133 -4.51 -2.07 -7.12
C ALA A 133 -5.90 -2.68 -7.02
N PHE A 134 -6.86 -2.18 -7.81
CA PHE A 134 -8.18 -2.78 -7.93
C PHE A 134 -8.79 -2.50 -9.31
N ASP A 135 -9.71 -3.35 -9.74
CA ASP A 135 -10.48 -3.19 -10.97
C ASP A 135 -11.59 -2.14 -10.75
N GLU A 136 -11.56 -1.03 -11.49
CA GLU A 136 -12.54 0.07 -11.37
C GLU A 136 -13.99 -0.37 -11.66
N ASN A 137 -14.19 -1.43 -12.43
CA ASN A 137 -15.52 -1.99 -12.68
C ASN A 137 -16.17 -2.52 -11.40
N TYR A 138 -15.35 -2.86 -10.39
CA TYR A 138 -15.78 -3.34 -9.08
C TYR A 138 -15.72 -2.25 -7.99
N ARG A 139 -15.49 -0.98 -8.36
CA ARG A 139 -15.36 0.15 -7.42
C ARG A 139 -16.53 0.26 -6.43
N ARG A 140 -17.75 -0.09 -6.86
CA ARG A 140 -18.95 -0.07 -5.99
C ARG A 140 -18.86 -1.00 -4.77
N PHE A 141 -17.97 -1.99 -4.81
CA PHE A 141 -17.72 -2.93 -3.72
C PHE A 141 -16.52 -2.51 -2.85
N ALA A 142 -15.78 -1.45 -3.24
CA ALA A 142 -14.56 -1.01 -2.57
C ALA A 142 -13.55 -2.15 -2.32
N PRO A 143 -13.16 -2.94 -3.35
CA PRO A 143 -12.41 -4.19 -3.16
C PRO A 143 -11.04 -3.97 -2.51
N GLY A 144 -10.39 -2.81 -2.71
CA GLY A 144 -9.15 -2.47 -2.01
C GLY A 144 -9.34 -2.32 -0.49
N LYS A 145 -10.52 -1.85 -0.04
CA LYS A 145 -10.86 -1.76 1.39
C LYS A 145 -11.14 -3.13 1.99
N LEU A 146 -11.83 -3.99 1.25
CA LEU A 146 -12.12 -5.36 1.68
C LEU A 146 -10.84 -6.19 1.71
N LEU A 147 -9.96 -6.06 0.72
CA LEU A 147 -8.67 -6.73 0.73
C LEU A 147 -7.82 -6.29 1.91
N PHE A 148 -7.82 -5.00 2.25
CA PHE A 148 -7.11 -4.50 3.42
C PHE A 148 -7.67 -5.09 4.73
N GLU A 149 -8.99 -5.24 4.86
CA GLU A 149 -9.60 -5.95 5.99
C GLU A 149 -9.09 -7.38 6.12
N GLN A 150 -9.03 -8.12 5.01
CA GLN A 150 -8.51 -9.50 5.01
C GLN A 150 -7.01 -9.55 5.32
N THR A 151 -6.24 -8.61 4.81
CA THR A 151 -4.82 -8.44 5.16
C THR A 151 -4.62 -8.24 6.65
N LEU A 152 -5.44 -7.38 7.27
CA LEU A 152 -5.38 -7.17 8.72
C LEU A 152 -5.76 -8.44 9.50
N LYS A 153 -6.87 -9.10 9.15
CA LYS A 153 -7.26 -10.37 9.80
C LYS A 153 -6.10 -11.35 9.82
N ARG A 154 -5.51 -11.58 8.64
CA ARG A 154 -4.34 -12.48 8.54
C ARG A 154 -3.16 -12.01 9.38
N ALA A 155 -2.87 -10.71 9.40
CA ALA A 155 -1.76 -10.17 10.16
C ALA A 155 -1.94 -10.36 11.68
N PHE A 156 -3.15 -10.22 12.18
CA PHE A 156 -3.48 -10.49 13.58
C PHE A 156 -3.48 -11.98 13.95
N GLU A 157 -3.72 -12.86 12.98
CA GLU A 157 -3.69 -14.32 13.15
C GLU A 157 -2.29 -14.90 13.02
N ALA A 158 -1.35 -14.17 12.42
CA ALA A 158 0.02 -14.58 12.15
C ALA A 158 0.95 -14.14 13.30
N PRO A 159 1.42 -15.05 14.16
CA PRO A 159 2.22 -14.69 15.34
C PRO A 159 3.55 -14.03 14.99
N GLU A 160 4.02 -14.20 13.77
CA GLU A 160 5.24 -13.57 13.26
C GLU A 160 5.03 -12.11 12.83
N ILE A 161 3.78 -11.59 12.80
CA ILE A 161 3.46 -10.21 12.42
C ILE A 161 3.00 -9.41 13.64
N GLU A 162 3.81 -8.49 14.08
CA GLU A 162 3.47 -7.56 15.18
C GLU A 162 2.94 -6.21 14.67
N ARG A 163 3.18 -5.90 13.38
CA ARG A 163 2.84 -4.58 12.82
C ARG A 163 2.49 -4.65 11.35
N VAL A 164 1.43 -3.95 10.97
CA VAL A 164 1.14 -3.61 9.57
C VAL A 164 1.45 -2.14 9.33
N ASN A 165 2.36 -1.85 8.39
CA ASN A 165 2.75 -0.50 7.99
C ASN A 165 2.12 -0.16 6.63
N CYS A 166 1.28 0.87 6.59
CA CYS A 166 0.58 1.28 5.38
C CYS A 166 1.44 2.13 4.43
N LEU A 167 2.69 2.48 4.79
CA LEU A 167 3.61 3.35 4.06
C LEU A 167 3.01 4.69 3.61
N GLY A 168 1.84 5.06 4.12
CA GLY A 168 1.11 6.28 3.83
C GLY A 168 -0.03 6.48 4.82
N TYR A 169 -0.72 7.61 4.69
CA TYR A 169 -1.89 7.97 5.52
C TYR A 169 -2.99 8.54 4.63
N GLY A 170 -3.32 7.80 3.55
CA GLY A 170 -4.35 8.18 2.59
C GLY A 170 -5.77 7.76 3.03
N GLU A 171 -6.77 8.15 2.24
CA GLU A 171 -8.20 7.89 2.51
C GLU A 171 -8.55 6.41 2.72
N LEU A 172 -7.85 5.51 2.04
CA LEU A 172 -8.03 4.07 2.21
C LEU A 172 -7.78 3.63 3.66
N TYR A 173 -6.75 4.20 4.29
CA TYR A 173 -6.24 3.76 5.58
C TYR A 173 -6.76 4.61 6.75
N ARG A 174 -7.04 5.90 6.52
CA ARG A 174 -7.44 6.86 7.58
C ARG A 174 -8.56 6.37 8.51
N PRO A 175 -9.61 5.66 8.03
CA PRO A 175 -10.70 5.20 8.90
C PRO A 175 -10.33 4.05 9.86
N TRP A 176 -9.12 3.47 9.74
CA TRP A 176 -8.74 2.23 10.42
C TRP A 176 -8.02 2.42 11.77
N ASN A 177 -8.20 3.56 12.43
CA ASN A 177 -7.61 3.86 13.73
C ASN A 177 -6.09 3.58 13.77
N LEU A 178 -5.36 4.17 12.83
CA LEU A 178 -3.92 4.00 12.70
C LEU A 178 -3.16 4.81 13.74
N SER A 179 -2.11 4.24 14.31
CA SER A 179 -1.02 5.04 14.86
C SER A 179 -0.27 5.71 13.71
N THR A 180 0.18 6.94 13.91
CA THR A 180 0.86 7.71 12.86
C THR A 180 2.30 8.05 13.24
N GLN A 181 3.17 8.08 12.24
CA GLN A 181 4.56 8.45 12.39
C GLN A 181 4.98 9.39 11.26
N ARG A 182 5.72 10.42 11.58
CA ARG A 182 6.35 11.28 10.56
C ARG A 182 7.51 10.53 9.91
N PHE A 183 7.64 10.68 8.60
CA PHE A 183 8.82 10.21 7.88
C PHE A 183 9.48 11.35 7.13
N VAL A 184 10.77 11.19 6.92
CA VAL A 184 11.61 12.18 6.27
C VAL A 184 12.20 11.60 4.99
N GLU A 185 12.31 12.42 3.97
CA GLU A 185 13.06 12.10 2.77
C GLU A 185 14.52 12.52 3.01
N VAL A 186 15.43 11.56 2.86
CA VAL A 186 16.87 11.81 3.04
C VAL A 186 17.56 11.72 1.67
N HIS A 187 18.21 12.81 1.27
CA HIS A 187 18.93 12.89 0.02
C HIS A 187 20.44 12.71 0.25
N PHE A 188 21.00 11.69 -0.36
CA PHE A 188 22.43 11.43 -0.40
C PHE A 188 22.99 11.93 -1.72
N ILE A 189 23.78 13.01 -1.68
CA ILE A 189 24.37 13.61 -2.87
C ILE A 189 25.86 13.28 -2.90
N ARG A 190 26.31 12.63 -3.97
CA ARG A 190 27.73 12.33 -4.19
C ARG A 190 28.53 13.64 -4.26
N LYS A 191 29.72 13.68 -3.64
CA LYS A 191 30.66 14.80 -3.76
C LYS A 191 31.10 14.93 -5.23
N GLY A 192 31.09 16.16 -5.77
CA GLY A 192 31.47 16.47 -7.14
C GLY A 192 30.83 17.78 -7.61
N ILE A 193 31.17 18.23 -8.82
CA ILE A 193 30.69 19.50 -9.39
C ILE A 193 29.16 19.56 -9.43
N ALA A 194 28.50 18.50 -9.91
CA ALA A 194 27.05 18.40 -9.93
C ALA A 194 26.43 18.45 -8.53
N GLY A 195 27.06 17.80 -7.53
CA GLY A 195 26.62 17.83 -6.14
C GLY A 195 26.79 19.21 -5.48
N SER A 196 27.84 19.94 -5.87
CA SER A 196 28.08 21.31 -5.42
C SER A 196 27.04 22.27 -6.01
N LEU A 197 26.75 22.16 -7.30
CA LEU A 197 25.68 22.92 -7.97
C LEU A 197 24.31 22.66 -7.34
N PHE A 198 23.98 21.40 -7.04
CA PHE A 198 22.72 21.05 -6.39
C PHE A 198 22.59 21.65 -4.97
N ARG A 199 23.70 21.81 -4.28
CA ARG A 199 23.75 22.39 -2.92
C ARG A 199 23.54 23.91 -2.92
N HIS A 200 24.06 24.62 -3.93
CA HIS A 200 23.99 26.08 -4.02
C HIS A 200 22.77 26.58 -4.79
N PHE A 201 22.29 25.78 -5.71
CA PHE A 201 21.02 25.98 -6.39
C PHE A 201 20.15 24.76 -6.08
N PRO A 202 19.42 24.75 -4.95
CA PRO A 202 18.39 23.76 -4.74
C PRO A 202 17.42 23.97 -5.91
N LEU A 203 17.64 23.24 -7.00
CA LEU A 203 16.63 23.03 -7.99
C LEU A 203 15.44 22.59 -7.13
N HIS A 204 14.40 23.43 -7.10
CA HIS A 204 13.09 22.94 -6.77
C HIS A 204 12.89 21.80 -7.75
N LEU A 205 13.34 20.61 -7.37
CA LEU A 205 12.83 19.40 -7.90
C LEU A 205 11.36 19.57 -7.66
N LYS A 206 10.67 20.15 -8.66
CA LYS A 206 9.25 19.94 -8.81
C LYS A 206 9.16 18.44 -8.71
N THR A 207 8.92 17.96 -7.49
CA THR A 207 8.48 16.63 -7.27
C THR A 207 7.55 16.44 -8.41
N ILE A 208 7.82 15.49 -9.29
CA ILE A 208 6.82 15.06 -10.24
C ILE A 208 5.70 14.68 -9.32
N ARG A 209 4.79 15.61 -9.09
CA ARG A 209 3.52 15.39 -8.41
C ARG A 209 2.76 14.46 -9.31
N ARG A 210 3.13 13.19 -9.25
CA ARG A 210 2.25 12.12 -9.68
C ARG A 210 1.05 12.22 -8.75
N GLY A 211 -0.03 12.68 -9.35
CA GLY A 211 -1.28 13.02 -8.71
C GLY A 211 -1.64 12.09 -7.56
N ASN A 212 -1.69 12.64 -6.45
CA ASN A 212 -2.69 12.57 -5.40
C ASN A 212 -2.15 13.31 -4.17
N THR A 213 -2.23 14.64 -4.22
CA THR A 213 -2.20 15.44 -3.01
C THR A 213 -3.60 15.97 -2.85
N ASP A 214 -4.44 15.16 -2.21
CA ASP A 214 -5.58 15.72 -1.53
C ASP A 214 -5.02 16.62 -0.42
N ASN A 215 -5.47 17.85 -0.44
CA ASN A 215 -5.15 18.94 0.45
C ASN A 215 -4.90 18.48 1.89
N ILE A 216 -3.65 18.57 2.33
CA ILE A 216 -3.33 18.72 3.74
C ILE A 216 -3.03 20.22 3.93
N SER A 217 -4.09 21.03 3.89
CA SER A 217 -4.09 22.36 4.47
C SER A 217 -4.43 22.19 5.95
N ASP A 218 -3.55 22.75 6.77
CA ASP A 218 -3.79 23.25 8.12
C ASP A 218 -4.24 22.27 9.21
N VAL A 219 -3.22 21.71 9.88
CA VAL A 219 -3.33 21.40 11.31
C VAL A 219 -2.44 22.39 12.03
N PRO A 220 -2.99 23.25 12.91
CA PRO A 220 -2.21 24.24 13.65
C PRO A 220 -1.19 23.56 14.55
N ALA A 221 0.02 24.12 14.59
CA ALA A 221 1.03 23.78 15.56
C ALA A 221 0.51 24.17 16.95
N THR A 222 0.02 23.20 17.73
CA THR A 222 -0.11 23.36 19.17
C THR A 222 1.26 23.08 19.76
N GLY A 223 1.86 24.15 20.30
CA GLY A 223 3.06 24.09 21.12
C GLY A 223 2.76 23.46 22.48
N GLU A 224 3.77 22.99 23.00
CA GLU A 224 4.36 22.72 24.31
C GLU A 224 4.97 21.33 24.38
#